data_1d3e7aaa025d6a9446b2f6b275b23adb
#
_entry.id   1d3e7aaa025d6a9446b2f6b275b23adb
#
_cell.length_a   1.000
_cell.length_b   1.000
_cell.length_c   1.000
_cell.angle_alpha   90.00
_cell.angle_beta   90.00
_cell.angle_gamma   90.00
#
_symmetry.space_group_name_H-M   'P 1'
#
loop_
_entity.id
_entity.type
_entity.pdbx_description
1 polymer ?
#
loop_
_entity_poly.entity_id
_entity_poly.type
_entity_poly.pdbx_seq_one_letter_code
_entity_poly.pdbx_strand_id
1 'polypeptide(L)'
;MCLTPGQAPGGIIFMKSPSNFPISAIATIALFVLSLAAATATTTDVIFSCEEDEGEYADTDLETDNAGNIYGTTVLGGDFGSGTVFKLSPTPTGWEHTVLYSFTGGADGGEPYKGVTVDPEGNLYGSAVTGGSGSCEGGCGVVYKLTNSGGKWTQTVIHAFTGGYDGSGPGARVTLDPSGSVYGMAPTGGAYGLGTIYKIFQRQGASDLQVLHAFTGGADGATGSAGRMILRHGHLYGAVTAGGTYGSGVVFELSTRGDRALNFRTVYSFRGQPDGSFPYGALLFDGVGNIYGTTYYGGANGIGAVYQLSPRAIGEWDESVLYSFQEGSDGNSPISNLVADGVGNLYGTTSEGGLGRGTIFKLSPAGSGKWIEAVVHAFEGPPDGGFAYNGMVVDAFGNFYGATVHGGDEDDGSVYKFTP
;
A
#
# COMPACT_ATOMS: atom_id res chain seq x y z
N MET A 1 39.00 49.81 45.23
CA MET A 1 40.42 50.24 44.97
C MET A 1 40.62 50.04 43.49
N CYS A 2 40.51 51.12 42.69
CA CYS A 2 41.56 52.04 42.24
C CYS A 2 42.64 51.25 41.47
N LEU A 3 43.04 51.52 40.26
CA LEU A 3 43.03 52.70 39.38
C LEU A 3 43.39 52.29 37.95
N THR A 4 42.86 52.93 36.97
CA THR A 4 43.34 53.20 35.59
C THR A 4 44.63 54.04 35.61
N PRO A 5 45.25 54.60 34.49
CA PRO A 5 45.30 54.32 33.04
C PRO A 5 46.72 54.61 32.43
N GLY A 6 46.83 54.63 31.09
CA GLY A 6 47.95 55.30 30.40
C GLY A 6 48.05 54.90 28.94
N GLN A 7 47.62 55.61 28.09
CA GLN A 7 47.91 56.67 27.08
C GLN A 7 49.15 56.43 26.16
N ALA A 8 48.84 56.60 24.88
CA ALA A 8 49.68 56.69 23.66
C ALA A 8 50.80 57.68 23.70
N PRO A 9 51.63 57.95 22.67
CA PRO A 9 51.25 58.28 21.27
C PRO A 9 52.28 58.00 20.14
N GLY A 10 51.79 58.09 18.92
CA GLY A 10 52.37 58.95 17.88
C GLY A 10 53.39 58.41 16.88
N GLY A 11 53.14 58.69 15.60
CA GLY A 11 54.17 58.68 14.59
C GLY A 11 53.68 58.42 13.16
N ILE A 12 53.17 59.46 12.49
CA ILE A 12 52.90 59.50 11.04
C ILE A 12 54.21 59.71 10.31
N ILE A 13 54.53 58.92 9.28
CA ILE A 13 55.41 59.30 8.18
C ILE A 13 54.85 58.85 6.86
N PHE A 14 54.53 59.79 5.98
CA PHE A 14 54.27 59.65 4.56
C PHE A 14 55.51 59.33 3.79
N MET A 15 55.49 58.42 2.77
CA MET A 15 56.23 58.60 1.52
C MET A 15 55.66 57.80 0.37
N LYS A 16 55.17 58.57 -0.62
CA LYS A 16 55.24 58.46 -2.07
C LYS A 16 55.15 57.07 -2.75
N SER A 17 54.12 56.97 -3.56
CA SER A 17 54.03 56.22 -4.82
C SER A 17 55.14 56.65 -5.82
N PRO A 18 55.57 55.73 -6.74
CA PRO A 18 54.96 55.83 -8.06
C PRO A 18 54.77 54.48 -8.86
N SER A 19 53.92 54.64 -9.87
CA SER A 19 53.92 54.06 -11.21
C SER A 19 53.34 52.62 -11.45
N ASN A 20 52.16 52.66 -12.07
CA ASN A 20 51.74 51.97 -13.26
C ASN A 20 52.18 50.49 -13.55
N PHE A 21 51.29 49.52 -13.34
CA PHE A 21 51.16 48.37 -14.25
C PHE A 21 49.70 48.04 -14.41
N PRO A 22 49.23 47.50 -15.57
CA PRO A 22 47.82 47.39 -15.93
C PRO A 22 47.20 46.22 -15.21
N ILE A 23 46.02 46.45 -14.68
CA ILE A 23 45.15 45.45 -14.11
C ILE A 23 44.56 44.61 -15.27
N SER A 24 45.11 43.42 -15.51
CA SER A 24 44.41 42.43 -16.33
C SER A 24 43.28 41.90 -15.50
N ALA A 25 42.05 42.23 -15.91
CA ALA A 25 40.83 41.66 -15.37
C ALA A 25 40.80 40.17 -15.68
N ILE A 26 41.09 39.34 -14.68
CA ILE A 26 40.75 37.91 -14.73
C ILE A 26 39.25 37.81 -14.47
N ALA A 27 38.47 37.78 -15.53
CA ALA A 27 37.06 37.40 -15.46
C ALA A 27 36.99 35.92 -15.10
N THR A 28 36.73 35.62 -13.84
CA THR A 28 36.37 34.26 -13.40
C THR A 28 34.98 33.96 -13.96
N ILE A 29 34.92 33.31 -15.10
CA ILE A 29 33.68 32.71 -15.62
C ILE A 29 33.38 31.54 -14.71
N ALA A 30 32.48 31.73 -13.75
CA ALA A 30 31.83 30.64 -13.04
C ALA A 30 30.95 29.90 -14.04
N LEU A 31 31.46 28.81 -14.55
CA LEU A 31 30.66 27.87 -15.36
C LEU A 31 29.65 27.21 -14.41
N PHE A 32 28.45 27.77 -14.35
CA PHE A 32 27.30 27.05 -13.81
C PHE A 32 27.01 25.92 -14.79
N VAL A 33 27.54 24.74 -14.50
CA VAL A 33 27.02 23.51 -15.11
C VAL A 33 25.62 23.28 -14.52
N LEU A 34 24.62 23.85 -15.18
CA LEU A 34 23.26 23.39 -15.01
C LEU A 34 23.27 21.94 -15.49
N SER A 35 23.33 20.98 -14.60
CA SER A 35 22.94 19.62 -14.90
C SER A 35 21.44 19.68 -15.19
N LEU A 36 21.08 19.81 -16.46
CA LEU A 36 19.76 19.43 -16.92
C LEU A 36 19.67 17.93 -16.63
N ALA A 37 19.15 17.55 -15.46
CA ALA A 37 18.57 16.24 -15.30
C ALA A 37 17.48 16.20 -16.39
N ALA A 38 17.70 15.40 -17.43
CA ALA A 38 16.65 15.10 -18.38
C ALA A 38 15.50 14.56 -17.51
N ALA A 39 14.40 15.29 -17.45
CA ALA A 39 13.17 14.74 -16.89
C ALA A 39 12.89 13.51 -17.75
N THR A 40 13.11 12.34 -17.18
CA THR A 40 12.65 11.10 -17.81
C THR A 40 11.14 11.25 -17.93
N ALA A 41 10.63 11.17 -19.15
CA ALA A 41 9.20 11.19 -19.35
C ALA A 41 8.62 10.02 -18.54
N THR A 42 7.59 10.29 -17.75
CA THR A 42 6.84 9.23 -17.07
C THR A 42 6.26 8.30 -18.12
N THR A 43 6.46 7.00 -17.95
CA THR A 43 5.91 5.99 -18.87
C THR A 43 5.07 5.00 -18.08
N THR A 44 3.97 4.58 -18.70
CA THR A 44 3.16 3.46 -18.23
C THR A 44 3.10 2.44 -19.33
N ASP A 45 3.54 1.22 -19.04
CA ASP A 45 3.58 0.11 -19.99
C ASP A 45 2.75 -1.04 -19.42
N VAL A 46 1.80 -1.58 -20.17
CA VAL A 46 1.15 -2.86 -19.85
C VAL A 46 2.17 -3.95 -20.05
N ILE A 47 2.45 -4.72 -19.01
CA ILE A 47 3.45 -5.81 -19.02
C ILE A 47 2.79 -7.18 -19.06
N PHE A 48 1.49 -7.25 -18.78
CA PHE A 48 0.68 -8.46 -18.88
C PHE A 48 -0.80 -8.07 -19.06
N SER A 49 -1.50 -8.72 -19.99
CA SER A 49 -2.95 -8.68 -20.17
C SER A 49 -3.54 -9.98 -19.67
N CYS A 50 -4.55 -9.90 -18.82
CA CYS A 50 -5.26 -11.08 -18.33
C CYS A 50 -6.12 -11.70 -19.45
N GLU A 51 -6.21 -13.03 -19.45
CA GLU A 51 -7.03 -13.85 -20.34
C GLU A 51 -7.79 -14.91 -19.52
N GLU A 52 -8.97 -15.34 -19.95
CA GLU A 52 -9.85 -16.24 -19.23
C GLU A 52 -9.12 -17.49 -18.71
N ASP A 53 -8.31 -18.14 -19.54
CA ASP A 53 -7.56 -19.36 -19.19
C ASP A 53 -6.43 -19.09 -18.17
N GLU A 54 -5.89 -17.88 -18.12
CA GLU A 54 -4.77 -17.48 -17.25
C GLU A 54 -5.25 -16.77 -15.98
N GLY A 55 -6.48 -16.23 -16.00
CA GLY A 55 -7.14 -15.53 -14.92
C GLY A 55 -7.72 -14.19 -15.34
N GLU A 56 -8.82 -13.81 -14.74
CA GLU A 56 -9.56 -12.57 -14.99
C GLU A 56 -9.64 -11.71 -13.75
N TYR A 57 -9.75 -10.40 -13.98
CA TYR A 57 -9.91 -9.39 -12.93
C TYR A 57 -8.77 -9.42 -11.91
N ALA A 58 -7.64 -8.83 -12.29
CA ALA A 58 -6.46 -8.70 -11.42
C ALA A 58 -6.70 -7.67 -10.30
N ASP A 59 -7.71 -7.90 -9.44
CA ASP A 59 -7.95 -7.13 -8.21
C ASP A 59 -6.98 -7.57 -7.12
N THR A 60 -5.70 -7.26 -7.29
CA THR A 60 -4.60 -7.81 -6.50
C THR A 60 -3.61 -6.75 -6.05
N ASP A 61 -3.18 -6.83 -4.79
CA ASP A 61 -1.95 -6.18 -4.35
C ASP A 61 -0.75 -7.03 -4.82
N LEU A 62 0.04 -6.48 -5.70
CA LEU A 62 1.23 -7.19 -6.20
C LEU A 62 2.32 -7.31 -5.12
N GLU A 63 3.15 -8.33 -5.23
CA GLU A 63 4.36 -8.53 -4.41
C GLU A 63 5.55 -8.77 -5.31
N THR A 64 6.73 -8.28 -4.91
CA THR A 64 7.97 -8.49 -5.65
C THR A 64 8.96 -9.28 -4.81
N ASP A 65 9.76 -10.14 -5.46
CA ASP A 65 10.89 -10.80 -4.83
C ASP A 65 12.24 -10.14 -5.22
N ASN A 66 13.31 -10.62 -4.60
CA ASN A 66 14.66 -10.11 -4.86
C ASN A 66 15.20 -10.44 -6.28
N ALA A 67 14.55 -11.34 -7.01
CA ALA A 67 14.88 -11.66 -8.39
C ALA A 67 14.12 -10.76 -9.39
N GLY A 68 13.23 -9.91 -8.91
CA GLY A 68 12.40 -9.03 -9.71
C GLY A 68 11.15 -9.70 -10.25
N ASN A 69 10.81 -10.91 -9.78
CA ASN A 69 9.52 -11.50 -10.10
C ASN A 69 8.40 -10.75 -9.40
N ILE A 70 7.25 -10.70 -10.06
CA ILE A 70 6.01 -10.11 -9.54
C ILE A 70 5.01 -11.23 -9.32
N TYR A 71 4.35 -11.24 -8.17
CA TYR A 71 3.32 -12.20 -7.82
C TYR A 71 2.00 -11.46 -7.60
N GLY A 72 0.92 -12.08 -8.06
CA GLY A 72 -0.43 -11.57 -7.89
C GLY A 72 -1.48 -12.67 -7.92
N THR A 73 -2.73 -12.27 -7.86
CA THR A 73 -3.91 -13.15 -7.96
C THR A 73 -4.90 -12.58 -8.95
N THR A 74 -5.72 -13.43 -9.54
CA THR A 74 -6.91 -13.04 -10.29
C THR A 74 -8.14 -13.54 -9.56
N VAL A 75 -9.23 -12.79 -9.62
CA VAL A 75 -10.45 -13.12 -8.88
C VAL A 75 -11.17 -14.30 -9.53
N LEU A 76 -11.22 -14.30 -10.85
CA LEU A 76 -11.87 -15.31 -11.68
C LEU A 76 -10.88 -15.90 -12.68
N GLY A 77 -11.38 -16.73 -13.60
CA GLY A 77 -10.60 -17.39 -14.63
C GLY A 77 -9.73 -18.54 -14.11
N GLY A 78 -8.78 -18.98 -14.92
CA GLY A 78 -7.97 -20.18 -14.71
C GLY A 78 -8.75 -21.46 -15.00
N ASP A 79 -8.11 -22.63 -14.79
CA ASP A 79 -8.64 -23.97 -15.17
C ASP A 79 -10.07 -24.26 -14.67
N PHE A 80 -10.51 -23.59 -13.60
CA PHE A 80 -11.80 -23.86 -12.94
C PHE A 80 -12.69 -22.61 -12.77
N GLY A 81 -12.26 -21.45 -13.30
CA GLY A 81 -13.03 -20.20 -13.21
C GLY A 81 -13.11 -19.56 -11.82
N SER A 82 -12.30 -20.03 -10.86
CA SER A 82 -12.37 -19.59 -9.45
C SER A 82 -11.15 -18.78 -9.01
N GLY A 83 -10.39 -18.27 -9.99
CA GLY A 83 -9.23 -17.43 -9.79
C GLY A 83 -7.92 -18.19 -9.72
N THR A 84 -6.83 -17.42 -9.85
CA THR A 84 -5.47 -17.96 -9.93
C THR A 84 -4.51 -17.26 -8.98
N VAL A 85 -3.36 -17.89 -8.73
CA VAL A 85 -2.14 -17.22 -8.29
C VAL A 85 -1.16 -17.27 -9.44
N PHE A 86 -0.63 -16.13 -9.83
CA PHE A 86 0.30 -16.02 -10.96
C PHE A 86 1.66 -15.43 -10.56
N LYS A 87 2.61 -15.61 -11.44
CA LYS A 87 3.95 -15.00 -11.39
C LYS A 87 4.31 -14.41 -12.74
N LEU A 88 4.81 -13.18 -12.73
CA LEU A 88 5.49 -12.56 -13.87
C LEU A 88 6.99 -12.56 -13.60
N SER A 89 7.78 -13.12 -14.51
CA SER A 89 9.23 -13.15 -14.42
C SER A 89 9.84 -12.26 -15.50
N PRO A 90 10.78 -11.36 -15.16
CA PRO A 90 11.43 -10.53 -16.16
C PRO A 90 12.32 -11.39 -17.07
N THR A 91 12.25 -11.13 -18.39
CA THR A 91 13.07 -11.76 -19.42
C THR A 91 13.82 -10.69 -20.21
N PRO A 92 14.84 -11.03 -21.00
CA PRO A 92 15.52 -10.04 -21.85
C PRO A 92 14.62 -9.34 -22.87
N THR A 93 13.47 -9.91 -23.20
CA THR A 93 12.55 -9.41 -24.24
C THR A 93 11.19 -8.97 -23.70
N GLY A 94 10.98 -8.99 -22.40
CA GLY A 94 9.70 -8.62 -21.76
C GLY A 94 9.45 -9.41 -20.48
N TRP A 95 8.26 -9.97 -20.34
CA TRP A 95 7.82 -10.70 -19.16
C TRP A 95 7.29 -12.08 -19.55
N GLU A 96 7.53 -13.07 -18.69
CA GLU A 96 6.99 -14.42 -18.80
C GLU A 96 5.93 -14.60 -17.71
N HIS A 97 4.69 -14.88 -18.11
CA HIS A 97 3.59 -15.20 -17.21
C HIS A 97 3.60 -16.70 -16.89
N THR A 98 3.26 -17.04 -15.66
CA THR A 98 3.11 -18.43 -15.20
C THR A 98 1.97 -18.48 -14.17
N VAL A 99 0.94 -19.27 -14.45
CA VAL A 99 -0.06 -19.66 -13.44
C VAL A 99 0.59 -20.65 -12.48
N LEU A 100 0.66 -20.27 -11.21
CA LEU A 100 1.23 -21.12 -10.15
C LEU A 100 0.20 -22.06 -9.55
N TYR A 101 -1.06 -21.61 -9.50
CA TYR A 101 -2.18 -22.36 -8.97
C TYR A 101 -3.50 -21.82 -9.51
N SER A 102 -4.44 -22.72 -9.90
CA SER A 102 -5.82 -22.41 -10.24
C SER A 102 -6.76 -22.97 -9.16
N PHE A 103 -7.57 -22.13 -8.55
CA PHE A 103 -8.51 -22.50 -7.50
C PHE A 103 -9.72 -23.23 -8.09
N THR A 104 -10.23 -24.26 -7.35
CA THR A 104 -11.40 -25.02 -7.79
C THR A 104 -12.72 -24.43 -7.32
N GLY A 105 -12.70 -23.43 -6.43
CA GLY A 105 -13.90 -22.93 -5.73
C GLY A 105 -14.42 -23.86 -4.64
N GLY A 106 -13.76 -25.02 -4.45
CA GLY A 106 -14.12 -26.05 -3.48
C GLY A 106 -13.41 -25.89 -2.14
N ALA A 107 -12.91 -27.01 -1.61
CA ALA A 107 -12.23 -27.03 -0.30
C ALA A 107 -10.93 -26.23 -0.27
N ASP A 108 -10.30 -26.00 -1.42
CA ASP A 108 -9.06 -25.24 -1.60
C ASP A 108 -9.27 -23.71 -1.63
N GLY A 109 -10.52 -23.25 -1.73
CA GLY A 109 -10.89 -21.84 -1.81
C GLY A 109 -11.25 -21.39 -3.22
N GLY A 110 -11.63 -20.14 -3.33
CA GLY A 110 -11.92 -19.43 -4.58
C GLY A 110 -11.94 -17.92 -4.36
N GLU A 111 -11.86 -17.16 -5.44
CA GLU A 111 -11.85 -15.70 -5.44
C GLU A 111 -10.72 -15.12 -4.53
N PRO A 112 -9.45 -15.33 -4.87
CA PRO A 112 -8.32 -14.77 -4.11
C PRO A 112 -8.09 -13.30 -4.46
N TYR A 113 -8.74 -12.38 -3.73
CA TYR A 113 -8.76 -10.96 -4.07
C TYR A 113 -7.42 -10.22 -3.85
N LYS A 114 -6.77 -10.26 -2.78
CA LYS A 114 -5.76 -9.25 -2.38
C LYS A 114 -4.31 -9.73 -2.46
N GLY A 115 -4.04 -10.65 -3.37
CA GLY A 115 -2.67 -11.08 -3.65
C GLY A 115 -2.06 -11.97 -2.59
N VAL A 116 -0.76 -12.14 -2.69
CA VAL A 116 0.02 -13.05 -1.84
C VAL A 116 1.13 -12.31 -1.11
N THR A 117 1.61 -12.89 -0.01
CA THR A 117 2.81 -12.47 0.71
C THR A 117 3.87 -13.55 0.59
N VAL A 118 5.08 -13.18 0.18
CA VAL A 118 6.22 -14.10 0.00
C VAL A 118 7.00 -14.20 1.32
N ASP A 119 7.30 -15.43 1.76
CA ASP A 119 8.22 -15.65 2.87
C ASP A 119 9.69 -15.74 2.40
N PRO A 120 10.69 -15.70 3.31
CA PRO A 120 12.09 -15.78 2.93
C PRO A 120 12.50 -17.08 2.21
N GLU A 121 11.73 -18.13 2.36
CA GLU A 121 11.92 -19.43 1.70
C GLU A 121 11.28 -19.48 0.30
N GLY A 122 10.56 -18.42 -0.10
CA GLY A 122 9.87 -18.31 -1.39
C GLY A 122 8.50 -18.98 -1.42
N ASN A 123 7.92 -19.34 -0.29
CA ASN A 123 6.54 -19.77 -0.23
C ASN A 123 5.60 -18.57 -0.29
N LEU A 124 4.41 -18.77 -0.84
CA LEU A 124 3.40 -17.75 -0.98
C LEU A 124 2.25 -18.02 0.00
N TYR A 125 1.77 -16.97 0.66
CA TYR A 125 0.62 -17.03 1.56
C TYR A 125 -0.43 -16.07 1.09
N GLY A 126 -1.69 -16.52 1.03
CA GLY A 126 -2.82 -15.71 0.61
C GLY A 126 -4.11 -16.11 1.29
N SER A 127 -5.16 -15.41 0.96
CA SER A 127 -6.51 -15.72 1.37
C SER A 127 -7.43 -15.79 0.15
N ALA A 128 -8.47 -16.61 0.25
CA ALA A 128 -9.54 -16.73 -0.73
C ALA A 128 -10.87 -16.51 -0.02
N VAL A 129 -11.74 -15.70 -0.62
CA VAL A 129 -12.96 -15.21 0.03
C VAL A 129 -14.03 -16.28 0.12
N THR A 130 -14.07 -17.18 -0.87
CA THR A 130 -15.04 -18.26 -0.99
C THR A 130 -14.39 -19.63 -0.82
N GLY A 131 -15.19 -20.68 -0.87
CA GLY A 131 -14.74 -22.06 -0.68
C GLY A 131 -14.41 -22.40 0.77
N GLY A 132 -13.64 -23.47 0.97
CA GLY A 132 -13.39 -24.05 2.29
C GLY A 132 -14.52 -24.94 2.77
N SER A 133 -14.45 -25.37 4.03
CA SER A 133 -15.38 -26.31 4.65
C SER A 133 -16.48 -25.66 5.50
N GLY A 134 -16.54 -24.33 5.54
CA GLY A 134 -17.49 -23.57 6.35
C GLY A 134 -18.94 -23.65 5.83
N SER A 135 -19.89 -23.22 6.65
CA SER A 135 -21.33 -23.32 6.37
C SER A 135 -21.92 -22.08 5.67
N CYS A 136 -21.10 -21.14 5.26
CA CYS A 136 -21.57 -19.99 4.49
C CYS A 136 -21.98 -20.40 3.07
N GLU A 137 -22.87 -19.63 2.46
CA GLU A 137 -23.18 -19.79 1.04
C GLU A 137 -21.92 -19.52 0.21
N GLY A 138 -21.55 -20.45 -0.65
CA GLY A 138 -20.28 -20.40 -1.40
C GLY A 138 -19.03 -20.73 -0.58
N GLY A 139 -19.17 -21.14 0.71
CA GLY A 139 -18.07 -21.34 1.65
C GLY A 139 -17.71 -20.07 2.42
N CYS A 140 -16.94 -20.22 3.50
CA CYS A 140 -16.56 -19.10 4.36
C CYS A 140 -15.15 -18.56 4.10
N GLY A 141 -14.49 -19.10 3.08
CA GLY A 141 -13.13 -18.72 2.69
C GLY A 141 -12.03 -19.47 3.42
N VAL A 142 -10.83 -19.31 2.91
CA VAL A 142 -9.63 -19.99 3.43
C VAL A 142 -8.43 -19.04 3.50
N VAL A 143 -7.47 -19.38 4.38
CA VAL A 143 -6.09 -18.93 4.25
C VAL A 143 -5.26 -20.10 3.74
N TYR A 144 -4.43 -19.86 2.74
CA TYR A 144 -3.65 -20.89 2.08
C TYR A 144 -2.16 -20.58 2.04
N LYS A 145 -1.37 -21.61 1.81
CA LYS A 145 0.06 -21.55 1.52
C LYS A 145 0.33 -22.28 0.22
N LEU A 146 1.13 -21.69 -0.66
CA LEU A 146 1.72 -22.35 -1.83
C LEU A 146 3.19 -22.62 -1.55
N THR A 147 3.63 -23.85 -1.80
CA THR A 147 5.04 -24.26 -1.69
C THR A 147 5.53 -24.77 -3.03
N ASN A 148 6.78 -24.40 -3.38
CA ASN A 148 7.43 -24.88 -4.58
C ASN A 148 8.40 -26.01 -4.25
N SER A 149 8.28 -27.11 -4.99
CA SER A 149 9.25 -28.22 -4.94
C SER A 149 9.62 -28.65 -6.35
N GLY A 150 10.82 -28.29 -6.78
CA GLY A 150 11.31 -28.66 -8.11
C GLY A 150 10.51 -28.08 -9.29
N GLY A 151 9.95 -26.89 -9.13
CA GLY A 151 9.12 -26.21 -10.14
C GLY A 151 7.63 -26.54 -10.05
N LYS A 152 7.24 -27.49 -9.21
CA LYS A 152 5.83 -27.80 -8.96
C LYS A 152 5.32 -27.08 -7.74
N TRP A 153 4.27 -26.29 -7.90
CA TRP A 153 3.57 -25.63 -6.80
C TRP A 153 2.48 -26.53 -6.22
N THR A 154 2.36 -26.49 -4.91
CA THR A 154 1.35 -27.26 -4.16
C THR A 154 0.68 -26.34 -3.17
N GLN A 155 -0.66 -26.27 -3.22
CA GLN A 155 -1.46 -25.51 -2.29
C GLN A 155 -1.79 -26.37 -1.04
N THR A 156 -1.80 -25.71 0.10
CA THR A 156 -2.25 -26.27 1.38
C THR A 156 -3.13 -25.24 2.07
N VAL A 157 -4.35 -25.62 2.40
CA VAL A 157 -5.23 -24.81 3.26
C VAL A 157 -4.66 -24.85 4.68
N ILE A 158 -4.27 -23.70 5.20
CA ILE A 158 -3.76 -23.58 6.58
C ILE A 158 -4.85 -23.21 7.58
N HIS A 159 -5.98 -22.65 7.08
CA HIS A 159 -7.22 -22.48 7.85
C HIS A 159 -8.42 -22.36 6.89
N ALA A 160 -9.51 -23.04 7.22
CA ALA A 160 -10.80 -22.87 6.58
C ALA A 160 -11.76 -22.24 7.59
N PHE A 161 -12.29 -21.06 7.26
CA PHE A 161 -13.20 -20.32 8.14
C PHE A 161 -14.55 -21.04 8.29
N THR A 162 -15.15 -20.87 9.46
CA THR A 162 -16.44 -21.51 9.79
C THR A 162 -17.65 -20.59 9.60
N GLY A 163 -17.43 -19.29 9.45
CA GLY A 163 -18.49 -18.26 9.46
C GLY A 163 -18.97 -17.90 10.87
N GLY A 164 -18.43 -18.57 11.90
CA GLY A 164 -18.75 -18.35 13.31
C GLY A 164 -17.82 -17.39 14.00
N TYR A 165 -17.27 -17.85 15.14
CA TYR A 165 -16.38 -17.04 15.98
C TYR A 165 -15.09 -16.60 15.30
N ASP A 166 -14.55 -17.39 14.39
CA ASP A 166 -13.31 -17.14 13.65
C ASP A 166 -13.47 -16.10 12.53
N GLY A 167 -14.69 -15.83 12.07
CA GLY A 167 -14.97 -14.90 10.98
C GLY A 167 -15.30 -15.59 9.67
N SER A 168 -15.40 -14.81 8.59
CA SER A 168 -15.72 -15.29 7.24
C SER A 168 -15.25 -14.30 6.17
N GLY A 169 -14.97 -14.82 4.97
CA GLY A 169 -14.64 -14.07 3.79
C GLY A 169 -13.29 -13.30 3.89
N PRO A 170 -12.16 -13.95 4.25
CA PRO A 170 -10.89 -13.26 4.42
C PRO A 170 -10.42 -12.67 3.09
N GLY A 171 -10.72 -11.40 2.84
CA GLY A 171 -10.43 -10.71 1.59
C GLY A 171 -9.21 -9.76 1.65
N ALA A 172 -8.55 -9.65 2.81
CA ALA A 172 -7.36 -8.82 2.95
C ALA A 172 -6.08 -9.65 2.72
N ARG A 173 -5.06 -9.02 2.15
CA ARG A 173 -3.74 -9.63 2.04
C ARG A 173 -3.18 -9.95 3.44
N VAL A 174 -2.64 -11.14 3.61
CA VAL A 174 -2.09 -11.60 4.89
C VAL A 174 -0.74 -10.97 5.20
N THR A 175 -0.41 -10.88 6.48
CA THR A 175 0.88 -10.39 6.99
C THR A 175 1.59 -11.52 7.72
N LEU A 176 2.89 -11.66 7.49
CA LEU A 176 3.72 -12.67 8.15
C LEU A 176 4.57 -12.02 9.26
N ASP A 177 4.75 -12.72 10.38
CA ASP A 177 5.80 -12.37 11.32
C ASP A 177 7.08 -13.20 11.07
N PRO A 178 8.23 -12.81 11.66
CA PRO A 178 9.47 -13.56 11.48
C PRO A 178 9.44 -15.02 12.01
N SER A 179 8.43 -15.40 12.77
CA SER A 179 8.22 -16.77 13.22
C SER A 179 7.36 -17.61 12.25
N GLY A 180 6.90 -17.02 11.15
CA GLY A 180 6.02 -17.64 10.17
C GLY A 180 4.55 -17.66 10.58
N SER A 181 4.15 -16.94 11.63
CA SER A 181 2.72 -16.80 11.95
C SER A 181 2.06 -15.88 10.92
N VAL A 182 0.82 -16.20 10.56
CA VAL A 182 0.02 -15.48 9.58
C VAL A 182 -1.02 -14.63 10.28
N TYR A 183 -1.10 -13.36 9.96
CA TYR A 183 -2.11 -12.42 10.46
C TYR A 183 -3.00 -11.96 9.31
N GLY A 184 -4.29 -11.82 9.58
CA GLY A 184 -5.24 -11.31 8.62
C GLY A 184 -6.50 -10.79 9.26
N MET A 185 -7.42 -10.34 8.43
CA MET A 185 -8.76 -9.89 8.82
C MET A 185 -9.82 -10.68 8.07
N ALA A 186 -10.91 -10.99 8.76
CA ALA A 186 -12.13 -11.52 8.19
C ALA A 186 -13.23 -10.47 8.36
N PRO A 187 -13.82 -9.93 7.28
CA PRO A 187 -14.73 -8.78 7.35
C PRO A 187 -16.07 -9.08 7.99
N THR A 188 -16.47 -10.34 8.07
CA THR A 188 -17.75 -10.75 8.66
C THR A 188 -17.56 -11.86 9.69
N GLY A 189 -18.62 -12.25 10.40
CA GLY A 189 -18.53 -13.21 11.50
C GLY A 189 -17.86 -12.61 12.74
N GLY A 190 -17.30 -13.46 13.60
CA GLY A 190 -16.79 -13.07 14.90
C GLY A 190 -17.91 -12.95 15.96
N ALA A 191 -17.54 -12.64 17.21
CA ALA A 191 -18.47 -12.61 18.33
C ALA A 191 -19.65 -11.64 18.16
N TYR A 192 -19.51 -10.62 17.32
CA TYR A 192 -20.53 -9.59 17.08
C TYR A 192 -21.00 -9.54 15.62
N GLY A 193 -20.53 -10.46 14.76
CA GLY A 193 -20.89 -10.49 13.34
C GLY A 193 -20.22 -9.39 12.49
N LEU A 194 -19.31 -8.61 13.06
CA LEU A 194 -18.72 -7.42 12.47
C LEU A 194 -17.24 -7.57 12.12
N GLY A 195 -16.79 -8.83 12.00
CA GLY A 195 -15.45 -9.18 11.57
C GLY A 195 -14.45 -9.38 12.71
N THR A 196 -13.30 -9.93 12.33
CA THR A 196 -12.23 -10.31 13.25
C THR A 196 -10.85 -9.93 12.71
N ILE A 197 -9.91 -9.73 13.64
CA ILE A 197 -8.47 -9.83 13.38
C ILE A 197 -8.03 -11.18 13.92
N TYR A 198 -7.32 -11.96 13.11
CA TYR A 198 -6.87 -13.30 13.48
C TYR A 198 -5.36 -13.45 13.35
N LYS A 199 -4.85 -14.45 14.08
CA LYS A 199 -3.49 -14.99 13.96
C LYS A 199 -3.59 -16.50 13.75
N ILE A 200 -2.86 -17.03 12.76
CA ILE A 200 -2.70 -18.46 12.55
C ILE A 200 -1.26 -18.83 12.92
N PHE A 201 -1.13 -19.74 13.85
CA PHE A 201 0.14 -20.34 14.23
C PHE A 201 0.40 -21.58 13.40
N GLN A 202 1.59 -21.72 12.85
CA GLN A 202 2.02 -22.95 12.20
C GLN A 202 2.94 -23.73 13.15
N ARG A 203 2.45 -24.84 13.71
CA ARG A 203 3.21 -25.70 14.63
C ARG A 203 3.26 -27.13 14.11
N GLN A 204 4.45 -27.63 13.75
CA GLN A 204 4.72 -29.05 13.45
C GLN A 204 3.66 -29.75 12.57
N GLY A 205 3.21 -29.11 11.49
CA GLY A 205 2.23 -29.68 10.55
C GLY A 205 0.76 -29.49 10.93
N ALA A 206 0.46 -28.80 12.03
CA ALA A 206 -0.87 -28.33 12.38
C ALA A 206 -0.91 -26.80 12.41
N SER A 207 -2.02 -26.23 12.00
CA SER A 207 -2.29 -24.80 12.14
C SER A 207 -3.40 -24.60 13.15
N ASP A 208 -3.31 -23.56 13.95
CA ASP A 208 -4.29 -23.17 14.96
C ASP A 208 -4.59 -21.68 14.81
N LEU A 209 -5.87 -21.31 14.78
CA LEU A 209 -6.28 -19.91 14.66
C LEU A 209 -6.65 -19.35 16.02
N GLN A 210 -6.13 -18.19 16.31
CA GLN A 210 -6.53 -17.35 17.43
C GLN A 210 -7.17 -16.06 16.92
N VAL A 211 -8.39 -15.76 17.37
CA VAL A 211 -9.00 -14.44 17.20
C VAL A 211 -8.30 -13.48 18.17
N LEU A 212 -7.65 -12.47 17.61
CA LEU A 212 -6.95 -11.45 18.38
C LEU A 212 -7.90 -10.31 18.79
N HIS A 213 -8.86 -9.97 17.92
CA HIS A 213 -9.89 -8.97 18.16
C HIS A 213 -11.15 -9.30 17.37
N ALA A 214 -12.32 -9.09 17.98
CA ALA A 214 -13.62 -9.16 17.30
C ALA A 214 -14.23 -7.75 17.37
N PHE A 215 -14.46 -7.13 16.24
CA PHE A 215 -14.99 -5.77 16.15
C PHE A 215 -16.41 -5.68 16.71
N THR A 216 -16.67 -4.62 17.48
CA THR A 216 -17.95 -4.40 18.16
C THR A 216 -18.87 -3.45 17.41
N GLY A 217 -18.37 -2.73 16.39
CA GLY A 217 -19.11 -1.67 15.70
C GLY A 217 -19.12 -0.33 16.41
N GLY A 218 -18.53 -0.29 17.60
CA GLY A 218 -18.39 0.91 18.42
C GLY A 218 -17.13 1.71 18.08
N ALA A 219 -16.44 2.21 19.09
CA ALA A 219 -15.24 3.02 18.95
C ALA A 219 -14.05 2.25 18.31
N ASP A 220 -14.07 0.93 18.32
CA ASP A 220 -13.08 0.04 17.74
C ASP A 220 -13.26 -0.19 16.22
N GLY A 221 -14.36 0.27 15.65
CA GLY A 221 -14.67 0.08 14.24
C GLY A 221 -15.56 -1.15 13.97
N ALA A 222 -15.84 -1.36 12.72
CA ALA A 222 -16.60 -2.49 12.22
C ALA A 222 -16.15 -2.81 10.80
N THR A 223 -16.43 -4.01 10.38
CA THR A 223 -16.31 -4.57 9.05
C THR A 223 -15.48 -3.74 8.08
N GLY A 224 -14.68 -4.34 7.39
CA GLY A 224 -14.00 -3.67 6.34
C GLY A 224 -13.03 -4.64 5.70
N SER A 225 -13.23 -4.86 4.44
CA SER A 225 -12.15 -5.24 3.59
C SER A 225 -11.19 -4.06 3.58
N ALA A 226 -10.32 -4.01 4.55
CA ALA A 226 -9.26 -3.04 4.57
C ALA A 226 -8.05 -3.64 3.85
N GLY A 227 -7.13 -2.79 3.49
CA GLY A 227 -5.84 -3.23 2.97
C GLY A 227 -5.07 -4.11 3.98
N ARG A 228 -3.92 -4.57 3.55
CA ARG A 228 -3.00 -5.34 4.38
C ARG A 228 -2.68 -4.64 5.70
N MET A 229 -2.69 -5.38 6.80
CA MET A 229 -2.13 -4.88 8.07
C MET A 229 -0.61 -4.82 8.00
N ILE A 230 -0.03 -3.82 8.64
CA ILE A 230 1.42 -3.63 8.73
C ILE A 230 1.92 -4.06 10.11
N LEU A 231 2.84 -5.02 10.16
CA LEU A 231 3.50 -5.43 11.40
C LEU A 231 4.75 -4.58 11.62
N ARG A 232 4.76 -3.77 12.69
CA ARG A 232 5.88 -2.91 13.04
C ARG A 232 6.15 -2.95 14.54
N HIS A 233 7.39 -3.28 14.95
CA HIS A 233 7.84 -3.32 16.34
C HIS A 233 6.97 -4.18 17.29
N GLY A 234 6.29 -5.23 16.74
CA GLY A 234 5.40 -6.09 17.50
C GLY A 234 3.99 -5.54 17.69
N HIS A 235 3.59 -4.61 16.84
CA HIS A 235 2.24 -4.09 16.73
C HIS A 235 1.73 -4.24 15.30
N LEU A 236 0.48 -4.64 15.15
CA LEU A 236 -0.25 -4.61 13.89
C LEU A 236 -0.97 -3.27 13.77
N TYR A 237 -0.81 -2.64 12.63
CA TYR A 237 -1.55 -1.43 12.27
C TYR A 237 -2.42 -1.72 11.06
N GLY A 238 -3.63 -1.24 11.07
CA GLY A 238 -4.57 -1.39 9.96
C GLY A 238 -5.67 -0.35 10.02
N ALA A 239 -6.53 -0.40 9.02
CA ALA A 239 -7.71 0.43 8.96
C ALA A 239 -8.95 -0.44 8.77
N VAL A 240 -10.11 0.02 9.22
CA VAL A 240 -11.43 -0.56 8.92
C VAL A 240 -12.37 0.55 8.47
N THR A 241 -13.19 0.23 7.49
CA THR A 241 -13.96 1.23 6.74
C THR A 241 -15.16 1.77 7.48
N ALA A 242 -15.68 1.05 8.47
CA ALA A 242 -16.91 1.44 9.18
C ALA A 242 -16.70 1.50 10.69
N GLY A 243 -17.70 1.99 11.41
CA GLY A 243 -17.65 2.15 12.86
C GLY A 243 -16.72 3.30 13.29
N GLY A 244 -16.19 3.22 14.50
CA GLY A 244 -15.48 4.33 15.13
C GLY A 244 -16.44 5.33 15.78
N THR A 245 -15.92 6.30 16.52
CA THR A 245 -16.71 7.30 17.25
C THR A 245 -17.71 8.04 16.36
N TYR A 246 -17.40 8.21 15.09
CA TYR A 246 -18.21 8.99 14.14
C TYR A 246 -18.80 8.14 13.00
N GLY A 247 -18.60 6.81 13.03
CA GLY A 247 -19.16 5.90 12.03
C GLY A 247 -18.45 5.88 10.67
N SER A 248 -17.34 6.60 10.53
CA SER A 248 -16.64 6.82 9.25
C SER A 248 -15.36 6.01 9.09
N GLY A 249 -15.16 5.01 9.95
CA GLY A 249 -13.99 4.14 9.96
C GLY A 249 -12.90 4.58 10.92
N VAL A 250 -11.93 3.70 11.14
CA VAL A 250 -10.83 3.92 12.07
C VAL A 250 -9.50 3.42 11.51
N VAL A 251 -8.41 4.03 11.96
CA VAL A 251 -7.08 3.44 11.96
C VAL A 251 -6.84 2.88 13.36
N PHE A 252 -6.33 1.66 13.44
CA PHE A 252 -6.09 0.95 14.70
C PHE A 252 -4.66 0.48 14.86
N GLU A 253 -4.32 0.19 16.10
CA GLU A 253 -3.09 -0.49 16.54
C GLU A 253 -3.47 -1.66 17.44
N LEU A 254 -2.89 -2.82 17.19
CA LEU A 254 -3.08 -4.02 17.99
C LEU A 254 -1.71 -4.59 18.41
N SER A 255 -1.44 -4.69 19.70
CA SER A 255 -0.22 -5.31 20.18
C SER A 255 -0.23 -6.82 19.93
N THR A 256 0.84 -7.35 19.34
CA THR A 256 1.03 -8.81 19.17
C THR A 256 1.88 -9.44 20.26
N ARG A 257 2.35 -8.64 21.24
CA ARG A 257 3.20 -9.08 22.35
C ARG A 257 2.37 -9.33 23.61
N GLY A 258 2.50 -10.52 24.16
CA GLY A 258 1.97 -10.90 25.46
C GLY A 258 0.80 -11.91 25.39
N ASP A 259 0.80 -12.84 26.36
CA ASP A 259 -0.21 -13.91 26.51
C ASP A 259 -1.50 -13.43 27.22
N ARG A 260 -1.53 -12.18 27.65
CA ARG A 260 -2.63 -11.63 28.45
C ARG A 260 -3.02 -10.24 27.96
N ALA A 261 -4.21 -10.13 27.41
CA ALA A 261 -4.83 -8.91 26.90
C ALA A 261 -4.04 -8.26 25.76
N LEU A 262 -4.35 -8.68 24.55
CA LEU A 262 -4.01 -7.96 23.33
C LEU A 262 -4.63 -6.57 23.42
N ASN A 263 -3.80 -5.54 23.53
CA ASN A 263 -4.31 -4.17 23.60
C ASN A 263 -4.65 -3.67 22.19
N PHE A 264 -5.92 -3.73 21.84
CA PHE A 264 -6.45 -3.01 20.70
C PHE A 264 -6.61 -1.54 21.08
N ARG A 265 -6.20 -0.65 20.18
CA ARG A 265 -6.32 0.79 20.35
C ARG A 265 -6.72 1.43 19.03
N THR A 266 -7.77 2.26 19.07
CA THR A 266 -8.07 3.18 17.99
C THR A 266 -7.01 4.27 17.96
N VAL A 267 -6.27 4.36 16.87
CA VAL A 267 -5.27 5.39 16.60
C VAL A 267 -5.97 6.67 16.17
N TYR A 268 -6.92 6.55 15.23
CA TYR A 268 -7.71 7.65 14.73
C TYR A 268 -9.11 7.18 14.35
N SER A 269 -10.13 8.02 14.58
CA SER A 269 -11.51 7.79 14.16
C SER A 269 -11.92 8.91 13.20
N PHE A 270 -12.19 8.55 11.96
CA PHE A 270 -12.57 9.50 10.92
C PHE A 270 -13.94 10.11 11.17
N ARG A 271 -14.09 11.38 10.81
CA ARG A 271 -15.29 12.20 11.10
C ARG A 271 -16.20 12.41 9.88
N GLY A 272 -15.77 11.91 8.71
CA GLY A 272 -16.39 12.29 7.46
C GLY A 272 -15.85 13.63 6.95
N GLN A 273 -16.59 14.27 6.06
CA GLN A 273 -16.19 15.55 5.47
C GLN A 273 -16.04 16.66 6.53
N PRO A 274 -14.99 17.51 6.51
CA PRO A 274 -13.92 17.61 5.50
C PRO A 274 -12.70 16.70 5.75
N ASP A 275 -12.70 15.92 6.80
CA ASP A 275 -11.70 14.92 7.16
C ASP A 275 -11.68 13.79 6.10
N GLY A 276 -11.85 12.58 6.44
CA GLY A 276 -11.97 11.45 5.56
C GLY A 276 -13.05 10.48 6.03
N SER A 277 -13.43 9.56 5.18
CA SER A 277 -14.27 8.43 5.57
C SER A 277 -13.98 7.20 4.71
N PHE A 278 -14.25 6.03 5.26
CA PHE A 278 -13.94 4.75 4.61
C PHE A 278 -12.45 4.62 4.26
N PRO A 279 -11.53 4.58 5.25
CA PRO A 279 -10.12 4.29 4.99
C PRO A 279 -9.99 2.86 4.47
N TYR A 280 -9.46 2.69 3.25
CA TYR A 280 -9.53 1.42 2.53
C TYR A 280 -8.16 0.78 2.32
N GLY A 281 -7.18 1.54 1.85
CA GLY A 281 -5.85 1.05 1.49
C GLY A 281 -5.00 0.61 2.69
N ALA A 282 -3.94 -0.12 2.41
CA ALA A 282 -2.91 -0.40 3.41
C ALA A 282 -2.20 0.88 3.85
N LEU A 283 -1.77 0.91 5.09
CA LEU A 283 -1.07 2.06 5.67
C LEU A 283 0.38 2.12 5.19
N LEU A 284 0.90 3.32 4.99
CA LEU A 284 2.31 3.56 4.72
C LEU A 284 2.95 4.28 5.93
N PHE A 285 4.12 3.82 6.37
CA PHE A 285 4.89 4.47 7.42
C PHE A 285 6.13 5.15 6.86
N ASP A 286 6.42 6.35 7.33
CA ASP A 286 7.72 6.97 7.11
C ASP A 286 8.76 6.59 8.19
N GLY A 287 9.99 7.12 8.02
CA GLY A 287 11.11 6.86 8.92
C GLY A 287 10.96 7.46 10.33
N VAL A 288 10.09 8.47 10.51
CA VAL A 288 9.84 9.13 11.80
C VAL A 288 8.57 8.63 12.48
N GLY A 289 7.80 7.77 11.80
CA GLY A 289 6.64 7.09 12.36
C GLY A 289 5.29 7.70 12.01
N ASN A 290 5.24 8.66 11.10
CA ASN A 290 3.95 9.09 10.54
C ASN A 290 3.32 7.96 9.74
N ILE A 291 1.99 7.93 9.75
CA ILE A 291 1.14 7.01 8.98
C ILE A 291 0.48 7.80 7.87
N TYR A 292 0.53 7.28 6.66
CA TYR A 292 -0.16 7.82 5.49
C TYR A 292 -1.16 6.81 4.98
N GLY A 293 -2.26 7.30 4.45
CA GLY A 293 -3.30 6.46 3.82
C GLY A 293 -4.26 7.27 2.99
N THR A 294 -5.21 6.56 2.41
CA THR A 294 -6.29 7.11 1.59
C THR A 294 -7.64 6.86 2.22
N THR A 295 -8.60 7.71 1.93
CA THR A 295 -10.02 7.51 2.29
C THR A 295 -10.86 7.58 1.03
N TYR A 296 -11.79 6.62 0.88
CA TYR A 296 -12.66 6.50 -0.29
C TYR A 296 -13.58 7.70 -0.46
N TYR A 297 -14.12 8.21 0.66
CA TYR A 297 -14.94 9.41 0.72
C TYR A 297 -14.34 10.43 1.69
N GLY A 298 -14.99 11.58 1.80
CA GLY A 298 -14.53 12.69 2.64
C GLY A 298 -13.58 13.60 1.91
N GLY A 299 -12.67 14.25 2.63
CA GLY A 299 -11.96 15.42 2.12
C GLY A 299 -12.89 16.63 1.95
N ALA A 300 -12.37 17.74 1.47
CA ALA A 300 -13.13 18.96 1.28
C ALA A 300 -14.32 18.83 0.32
N ASN A 301 -14.18 17.94 -0.67
CA ASN A 301 -15.16 17.75 -1.75
C ASN A 301 -16.04 16.49 -1.59
N GLY A 302 -15.77 15.65 -0.59
CA GLY A 302 -16.55 14.44 -0.30
C GLY A 302 -16.19 13.20 -1.11
N ILE A 303 -15.21 13.28 -2.02
CA ILE A 303 -14.86 12.23 -2.99
C ILE A 303 -13.52 11.57 -2.75
N GLY A 304 -13.00 11.74 -1.55
CA GLY A 304 -11.79 11.08 -1.06
C GLY A 304 -10.64 12.03 -0.76
N ALA A 305 -9.71 11.51 0.02
CA ALA A 305 -8.56 12.26 0.48
C ALA A 305 -7.32 11.38 0.67
N VAL A 306 -6.16 12.02 0.68
CA VAL A 306 -4.92 11.48 1.24
C VAL A 306 -4.68 12.14 2.59
N TYR A 307 -4.44 11.33 3.61
CA TYR A 307 -4.23 11.81 4.98
C TYR A 307 -2.86 11.41 5.53
N GLN A 308 -2.43 12.13 6.54
CA GLN A 308 -1.29 11.82 7.38
C GLN A 308 -1.73 11.80 8.84
N LEU A 309 -1.33 10.77 9.59
CA LEU A 309 -1.41 10.75 11.05
C LEU A 309 0.01 10.90 11.60
N SER A 310 0.22 11.91 12.43
CA SER A 310 1.51 12.19 13.07
C SER A 310 1.45 11.87 14.56
N PRO A 311 2.37 11.05 15.09
CA PRO A 311 2.35 10.69 16.49
C PRO A 311 2.70 11.90 17.37
N ARG A 312 1.89 12.12 18.43
CA ARG A 312 2.20 13.04 19.53
C ARG A 312 2.83 12.31 20.70
N ALA A 313 3.30 13.06 21.67
CA ALA A 313 3.67 12.49 22.97
C ALA A 313 2.46 11.78 23.59
N ILE A 314 2.69 10.59 24.21
CA ILE A 314 1.69 9.85 25.01
C ILE A 314 0.54 9.23 24.18
N GLY A 315 0.83 8.75 22.96
CA GLY A 315 -0.12 7.89 22.22
C GLY A 315 -1.29 8.63 21.57
N GLU A 316 -1.27 9.94 21.50
CA GLU A 316 -2.18 10.74 20.71
C GLU A 316 -1.64 10.91 19.28
N TRP A 317 -2.53 11.15 18.33
CA TRP A 317 -2.19 11.35 16.94
C TRP A 317 -2.91 12.60 16.40
N ASP A 318 -2.17 13.38 15.60
CA ASP A 318 -2.71 14.46 14.81
C ASP A 318 -3.00 13.99 13.42
N GLU A 319 -4.20 14.27 12.95
CA GLU A 319 -4.55 14.04 11.56
C GLU A 319 -4.36 15.34 10.76
N SER A 320 -3.94 15.18 9.52
CA SER A 320 -3.85 16.23 8.52
C SER A 320 -4.27 15.68 7.16
N VAL A 321 -5.24 16.31 6.52
CA VAL A 321 -5.55 16.06 5.12
C VAL A 321 -4.44 16.68 4.27
N LEU A 322 -3.70 15.84 3.55
CA LEU A 322 -2.63 16.29 2.65
C LEU A 322 -3.18 16.77 1.32
N TYR A 323 -4.20 16.07 0.83
CA TYR A 323 -4.88 16.37 -0.41
C TYR A 323 -6.35 15.92 -0.37
N SER A 324 -7.24 16.72 -0.93
CA SER A 324 -8.65 16.39 -1.13
C SER A 324 -8.93 16.36 -2.62
N PHE A 325 -9.34 15.21 -3.13
CA PHE A 325 -9.60 15.03 -4.56
C PHE A 325 -10.75 15.91 -5.03
N GLN A 326 -10.68 16.30 -6.31
CA GLN A 326 -11.68 17.13 -6.99
C GLN A 326 -12.23 16.31 -8.15
N GLU A 327 -13.47 16.56 -8.55
CA GLU A 327 -14.04 15.87 -9.71
C GLU A 327 -13.28 16.20 -11.01
N GLY A 328 -13.38 15.30 -11.97
CA GLY A 328 -12.85 15.49 -13.33
C GLY A 328 -11.49 14.81 -13.53
N SER A 329 -10.51 15.55 -14.05
CA SER A 329 -9.21 14.98 -14.43
C SER A 329 -8.31 14.57 -13.26
N ASP A 330 -8.61 15.06 -12.08
CA ASP A 330 -7.86 14.82 -10.84
C ASP A 330 -7.94 13.35 -10.36
N GLY A 331 -9.03 12.71 -10.65
CA GLY A 331 -9.38 11.41 -10.09
C GLY A 331 -10.27 11.53 -8.86
N ASN A 332 -10.90 10.45 -8.48
CA ASN A 332 -11.69 10.35 -7.26
C ASN A 332 -11.65 8.93 -6.69
N SER A 333 -12.19 8.76 -5.49
CA SER A 333 -12.31 7.46 -4.84
C SER A 333 -10.95 6.73 -4.71
N PRO A 334 -9.95 7.34 -4.04
CA PRO A 334 -8.66 6.69 -3.82
C PRO A 334 -8.82 5.57 -2.78
N ILE A 335 -8.72 4.34 -3.22
CA ILE A 335 -8.86 3.13 -2.37
C ILE A 335 -7.57 2.36 -2.23
N SER A 336 -6.53 2.79 -2.94
CA SER A 336 -5.24 2.11 -3.00
C SER A 336 -4.36 2.42 -1.79
N ASN A 337 -3.42 1.54 -1.52
CA ASN A 337 -2.28 1.87 -0.68
C ASN A 337 -1.36 2.90 -1.38
N LEU A 338 -0.70 3.69 -0.55
CA LEU A 338 0.32 4.62 -1.03
C LEU A 338 1.69 3.94 -1.07
N VAL A 339 2.51 4.36 -2.02
CA VAL A 339 3.94 4.06 -2.07
C VAL A 339 4.74 5.35 -2.12
N ALA A 340 5.94 5.34 -1.53
CA ALA A 340 6.83 6.50 -1.53
C ALA A 340 8.05 6.24 -2.39
N ASP A 341 8.52 7.28 -3.10
CA ASP A 341 9.84 7.25 -3.73
C ASP A 341 10.95 7.66 -2.73
N GLY A 342 12.20 7.54 -3.18
CA GLY A 342 13.37 7.84 -2.35
C GLY A 342 13.55 9.32 -1.99
N VAL A 343 12.72 10.24 -2.55
CA VAL A 343 12.78 11.69 -2.30
C VAL A 343 11.56 12.22 -1.55
N GLY A 344 10.62 11.34 -1.19
CA GLY A 344 9.50 11.65 -0.32
C GLY A 344 8.21 12.03 -1.03
N ASN A 345 8.10 11.81 -2.35
CA ASN A 345 6.81 11.88 -3.02
C ASN A 345 6.00 10.62 -2.68
N LEU A 346 4.67 10.78 -2.62
CA LEU A 346 3.71 9.70 -2.45
C LEU A 346 3.01 9.46 -3.79
N TYR A 347 2.81 8.20 -4.12
CA TYR A 347 2.07 7.77 -5.30
C TYR A 347 0.94 6.85 -4.88
N GLY A 348 -0.17 6.93 -5.57
CA GLY A 348 -1.32 6.07 -5.39
C GLY A 348 -2.19 6.05 -6.63
N THR A 349 -3.30 5.32 -6.58
CA THR A 349 -4.27 5.22 -7.65
C THR A 349 -5.64 5.70 -7.18
N THR A 350 -6.43 6.20 -8.11
CA THR A 350 -7.86 6.43 -7.93
C THR A 350 -8.63 5.43 -8.77
N SER A 351 -9.77 4.96 -8.27
CA SER A 351 -10.59 4.01 -9.02
C SER A 351 -11.43 4.66 -10.11
N GLU A 352 -11.68 5.97 -10.00
CA GLU A 352 -12.51 6.73 -10.91
C GLU A 352 -11.87 8.10 -11.23
N GLY A 353 -12.48 8.86 -12.14
CA GLY A 353 -11.97 10.16 -12.61
C GLY A 353 -10.93 10.01 -13.72
N GLY A 354 -10.14 11.04 -13.97
CA GLY A 354 -9.27 11.10 -15.14
C GLY A 354 -10.09 11.07 -16.44
N LEU A 355 -9.95 10.03 -17.22
CA LEU A 355 -10.76 9.74 -18.39
C LEU A 355 -11.98 8.84 -18.07
N GLY A 356 -12.35 8.75 -16.79
CA GLY A 356 -13.48 7.95 -16.29
C GLY A 356 -13.10 6.53 -15.85
N ARG A 357 -11.81 6.19 -15.86
CA ARG A 357 -11.30 4.84 -15.53
C ARG A 357 -10.22 4.85 -14.46
N GLY A 358 -10.06 5.99 -13.76
CA GLY A 358 -9.09 6.17 -12.70
C GLY A 358 -7.76 6.74 -13.17
N THR A 359 -6.92 7.05 -12.19
CA THR A 359 -5.62 7.70 -12.41
C THR A 359 -4.51 7.09 -11.56
N ILE A 360 -3.26 7.30 -11.97
CA ILE A 360 -2.11 7.27 -11.07
C ILE A 360 -1.80 8.71 -10.70
N PHE A 361 -1.82 9.04 -9.42
CA PHE A 361 -1.47 10.37 -8.92
C PHE A 361 -0.14 10.38 -8.19
N LYS A 362 0.49 11.54 -8.15
CA LYS A 362 1.69 11.85 -7.38
C LYS A 362 1.40 13.02 -6.45
N LEU A 363 1.76 12.90 -5.18
CA LEU A 363 1.80 14.01 -4.23
C LEU A 363 3.24 14.35 -3.91
N SER A 364 3.62 15.60 -4.11
CA SER A 364 4.96 16.12 -3.83
C SER A 364 4.92 17.13 -2.69
N PRO A 365 5.80 17.02 -1.67
CA PRO A 365 5.86 18.00 -0.60
C PRO A 365 6.36 19.33 -1.14
N ALA A 366 5.59 20.41 -0.91
CA ALA A 366 5.89 21.77 -1.38
C ALA A 366 6.41 22.70 -0.28
N GLY A 367 6.77 22.16 0.88
CA GLY A 367 7.18 22.93 2.06
C GLY A 367 6.00 23.49 2.85
N SER A 368 6.26 23.89 4.08
CA SER A 368 5.27 24.45 5.01
C SER A 368 4.02 23.57 5.20
N GLY A 369 4.17 22.23 5.11
CA GLY A 369 3.08 21.27 5.26
C GLY A 369 2.12 21.19 4.06
N LYS A 370 2.44 21.85 2.95
CA LYS A 370 1.64 21.80 1.71
C LYS A 370 2.12 20.67 0.82
N TRP A 371 1.18 20.09 0.09
CA TRP A 371 1.42 19.08 -0.93
C TRP A 371 0.83 19.54 -2.26
N ILE A 372 1.49 19.16 -3.34
CA ILE A 372 1.04 19.44 -4.72
C ILE A 372 0.75 18.09 -5.35
N GLU A 373 -0.48 17.96 -5.84
CA GLU A 373 -0.91 16.80 -6.60
C GLU A 373 -0.61 17.00 -8.07
N ALA A 374 -0.34 15.88 -8.77
CA ALA A 374 -0.28 15.78 -10.22
C ALA A 374 -0.77 14.40 -10.66
N VAL A 375 -1.68 14.37 -11.60
CA VAL A 375 -1.99 13.14 -12.33
C VAL A 375 -0.81 12.82 -13.24
N VAL A 376 -0.21 11.64 -13.03
CA VAL A 376 0.95 11.18 -13.80
C VAL A 376 0.57 10.17 -14.87
N HIS A 377 -0.60 9.55 -14.74
CA HIS A 377 -1.25 8.72 -15.76
C HIS A 377 -2.77 8.72 -15.56
N ALA A 378 -3.53 8.80 -16.64
CA ALA A 378 -4.98 8.62 -16.63
C ALA A 378 -5.32 7.41 -17.50
N PHE A 379 -5.92 6.39 -16.90
CA PHE A 379 -6.24 5.16 -17.60
C PHE A 379 -7.28 5.37 -18.71
N GLU A 380 -7.02 4.81 -19.90
CA GLU A 380 -7.84 5.00 -21.10
C GLU A 380 -8.81 3.83 -21.36
N GLY A 381 -8.65 2.72 -20.66
CA GLY A 381 -9.31 1.44 -20.95
C GLY A 381 -8.47 0.60 -21.92
N PRO A 382 -9.04 -0.46 -22.50
CA PRO A 382 -8.27 -1.37 -23.36
C PRO A 382 -7.47 -0.65 -24.46
N PRO A 383 -6.20 -1.01 -24.69
CA PRO A 383 -5.44 -2.04 -23.97
C PRO A 383 -4.75 -1.53 -22.69
N ASP A 384 -4.81 -0.24 -22.37
CA ASP A 384 -4.08 0.40 -21.26
C ASP A 384 -4.47 -0.20 -19.90
N GLY A 385 -5.61 0.14 -19.38
CA GLY A 385 -6.08 -0.35 -18.08
C GLY A 385 -7.25 0.48 -17.59
N GLY A 386 -7.81 0.09 -16.47
CA GLY A 386 -8.85 0.86 -15.81
C GLY A 386 -9.26 0.27 -14.47
N PHE A 387 -9.80 1.11 -13.60
CA PHE A 387 -10.27 0.72 -12.28
C PHE A 387 -9.17 0.03 -11.43
N ALA A 388 -8.08 0.76 -11.21
CA ALA A 388 -6.98 0.33 -10.35
C ALA A 388 -7.42 0.40 -8.87
N TYR A 389 -8.06 -0.66 -8.37
CA TYR A 389 -8.56 -0.74 -6.98
C TYR A 389 -7.46 -1.02 -5.96
N ASN A 390 -6.30 -1.44 -6.41
CA ASN A 390 -5.16 -1.75 -5.55
C ASN A 390 -4.03 -0.75 -5.77
N GLY A 391 -3.15 -0.70 -4.79
CA GLY A 391 -1.97 0.14 -4.90
C GLY A 391 -0.87 -0.50 -5.70
N MET A 392 0.21 0.24 -5.80
CA MET A 392 1.40 -0.20 -6.48
C MET A 392 2.41 -0.80 -5.49
N VAL A 393 3.33 -1.61 -6.02
CA VAL A 393 4.57 -1.98 -5.34
C VAL A 393 5.74 -1.33 -6.07
N VAL A 394 6.85 -1.11 -5.36
CA VAL A 394 8.06 -0.51 -5.92
C VAL A 394 9.21 -1.49 -5.85
N ASP A 395 9.94 -1.65 -6.95
CA ASP A 395 11.15 -2.46 -7.00
C ASP A 395 12.39 -1.67 -6.51
N ALA A 396 13.51 -2.38 -6.37
CA ALA A 396 14.78 -1.77 -5.94
C ALA A 396 15.35 -0.73 -6.93
N PHE A 397 14.82 -0.67 -8.14
CA PHE A 397 15.23 0.27 -9.19
C PHE A 397 14.34 1.51 -9.26
N GLY A 398 13.27 1.56 -8.45
CA GLY A 398 12.31 2.66 -8.41
C GLY A 398 11.21 2.57 -9.47
N ASN A 399 11.01 1.42 -10.11
CA ASN A 399 9.84 1.18 -10.94
C ASN A 399 8.67 0.78 -10.07
N PHE A 400 7.48 1.24 -10.43
CA PHE A 400 6.24 0.89 -9.77
C PHE A 400 5.46 -0.11 -10.62
N TYR A 401 4.82 -1.05 -9.97
CA TYR A 401 3.97 -2.06 -10.62
C TYR A 401 2.62 -2.06 -9.94
N GLY A 402 1.57 -2.09 -10.73
CA GLY A 402 0.19 -2.15 -10.26
C GLY A 402 -0.67 -3.02 -11.18
N ALA A 403 -1.88 -3.27 -10.76
CA ALA A 403 -2.85 -4.04 -11.52
C ALA A 403 -4.15 -3.25 -11.71
N THR A 404 -4.86 -3.55 -12.77
CA THR A 404 -6.18 -3.01 -13.07
C THR A 404 -7.18 -4.14 -13.25
N VAL A 405 -8.41 -3.90 -12.84
CA VAL A 405 -9.49 -4.89 -12.96
C VAL A 405 -10.00 -5.00 -14.40
N HIS A 406 -9.94 -3.91 -15.14
CA HIS A 406 -10.28 -3.83 -16.55
C HIS A 406 -9.09 -3.34 -17.37
N GLY A 407 -9.17 -3.50 -18.67
CA GLY A 407 -8.10 -3.19 -19.62
C GLY A 407 -7.36 -4.47 -20.03
N GLY A 408 -6.21 -4.32 -20.65
CA GLY A 408 -5.60 -5.41 -21.39
C GLY A 408 -6.31 -5.62 -22.74
N ASP A 409 -5.91 -6.63 -23.47
CA ASP A 409 -6.40 -6.86 -24.85
C ASP A 409 -7.88 -7.30 -24.88
N GLU A 410 -8.34 -8.06 -23.87
CA GLU A 410 -9.70 -8.63 -23.78
C GLU A 410 -10.59 -7.92 -22.73
N ASP A 411 -10.11 -6.84 -22.08
CA ASP A 411 -10.76 -6.09 -20.98
C ASP A 411 -10.92 -6.89 -19.67
N ASP A 412 -10.13 -7.96 -19.50
CA ASP A 412 -10.16 -8.86 -18.33
C ASP A 412 -9.17 -8.46 -17.24
N GLY A 413 -8.54 -7.30 -17.40
CA GLY A 413 -7.58 -6.73 -16.49
C GLY A 413 -6.15 -6.75 -17.02
N SER A 414 -5.29 -5.99 -16.35
CA SER A 414 -3.88 -5.90 -16.75
C SER A 414 -2.94 -5.71 -15.55
N VAL A 415 -1.68 -6.03 -15.77
CA VAL A 415 -0.59 -5.60 -14.89
C VAL A 415 0.24 -4.59 -15.65
N TYR A 416 0.51 -3.45 -15.02
CA TYR A 416 1.28 -2.36 -15.62
C TYR A 416 2.55 -2.07 -14.84
N LYS A 417 3.53 -1.53 -15.56
CA LYS A 417 4.74 -0.93 -15.02
C LYS A 417 4.66 0.58 -15.22
N PHE A 418 4.87 1.33 -14.16
CA PHE A 418 4.98 2.79 -14.19
C PHE A 418 6.40 3.20 -13.79
N THR A 419 7.03 4.06 -14.59
CA THR A 419 8.35 4.64 -14.32
C THR A 419 8.18 6.15 -14.14
N PRO A 420 8.36 6.70 -12.91
CA PRO A 420 8.15 8.11 -12.60
C PRO A 420 9.22 9.04 -13.18
#